data_846193b40ce64845643b9797cdb80dd0
#
_entry.id   846193b40ce64845643b9797cdb80dd0
#
_cell.length_a   1.000
_cell.length_b   1.000
_cell.length_c   1.000
_cell.angle_alpha   90.00
_cell.angle_beta   90.00
_cell.angle_gamma   90.00
#
_symmetry.space_group_name_H-M   'P 1'
#
loop_
_entity.id
_entity.type
_entity.pdbx_description
1 polymer ?
#
loop_
_entity_poly.entity_id
_entity_poly.type
_entity_poly.pdbx_seq_one_letter_code
_entity_poly.pdbx_strand_id
1 'polypeptide(L)'
;MSDFDLAVRGGTVVTDNGRARLDVHIAGGRIAHVGAPRPAREEIDATGLLVMPGMVETHAHLMDPGDSSREDFPSGTAAAAANGVTTVLEHTHGHPVRTAEDLRAEREHLRGRSLVDFGLVAHGWPGMAGEAEQLWRAGVAYFKLFTCTTHGVPGHDPASLLEWFGRLARLGAPALVHCED
;
A
#
# COMPACT_ATOMS: atom_id res chain seq x y z
N MET A 1 -9.12 -10.42 34.27
CA MET A 1 -9.13 -10.76 32.81
C MET A 1 -8.04 -9.90 32.20
N SER A 2 -7.26 -10.42 31.25
CA SER A 2 -6.22 -9.65 30.58
C SER A 2 -6.87 -8.63 29.62
N ASP A 3 -6.41 -7.37 29.67
CA ASP A 3 -6.91 -6.29 28.79
C ASP A 3 -6.34 -6.40 27.36
N PHE A 4 -5.38 -7.30 27.13
CA PHE A 4 -4.72 -7.48 25.84
C PHE A 4 -4.95 -8.89 25.27
N ASP A 5 -5.13 -8.96 23.97
CA ASP A 5 -5.33 -10.20 23.24
C ASP A 5 -4.01 -10.91 23.01
N LEU A 6 -2.97 -10.15 22.65
CA LEU A 6 -1.65 -10.65 22.29
C LEU A 6 -0.57 -9.71 22.81
N ALA A 7 0.57 -10.28 23.24
CA ALA A 7 1.79 -9.53 23.51
C ALA A 7 2.97 -10.12 22.71
N VAL A 8 3.76 -9.26 22.08
CA VAL A 8 5.07 -9.60 21.51
C VAL A 8 6.12 -9.20 22.52
N ARG A 9 6.89 -10.18 23.04
CA ARG A 9 7.73 -10.02 24.23
C ARG A 9 9.21 -10.14 23.94
N GLY A 10 9.99 -9.41 24.73
CA GLY A 10 11.45 -9.60 24.82
C GLY A 10 12.24 -9.16 23.59
N GLY A 11 11.57 -8.64 22.58
CA GLY A 11 12.21 -8.15 21.36
C GLY A 11 12.82 -6.77 21.49
N THR A 12 13.60 -6.37 20.50
CA THR A 12 14.06 -4.99 20.32
C THR A 12 13.11 -4.27 19.39
N VAL A 13 12.23 -3.45 19.95
CA VAL A 13 11.24 -2.66 19.18
C VAL A 13 11.94 -1.49 18.52
N VAL A 14 11.68 -1.32 17.21
CA VAL A 14 12.19 -0.22 16.39
C VAL A 14 11.07 0.78 16.16
N THR A 15 11.30 2.03 16.52
CA THR A 15 10.38 3.16 16.35
C THR A 15 11.11 4.33 15.67
N ASP A 16 10.38 5.38 15.34
CA ASP A 16 10.93 6.67 14.88
C ASP A 16 11.92 7.31 15.88
N ASN A 17 11.78 6.99 17.17
CA ASN A 17 12.64 7.50 18.24
C ASN A 17 13.86 6.60 18.52
N GLY A 18 14.05 5.51 17.76
CA GLY A 18 15.18 4.59 17.92
C GLY A 18 14.78 3.18 18.30
N ARG A 19 15.69 2.46 19.00
CA ARG A 19 15.51 1.05 19.37
C ARG A 19 15.51 0.89 20.88
N ALA A 20 14.56 0.10 21.40
CA ALA A 20 14.48 -0.22 22.82
C ALA A 20 13.94 -1.63 23.06
N ARG A 21 14.36 -2.28 24.16
CA ARG A 21 13.74 -3.53 24.61
C ARG A 21 12.40 -3.21 25.29
N LEU A 22 11.33 -3.47 24.58
CA LEU A 22 9.97 -3.18 24.99
C LEU A 22 9.06 -4.32 24.54
N ASP A 23 7.92 -4.48 25.19
CA ASP A 23 6.86 -5.36 24.73
C ASP A 23 5.83 -4.56 23.92
N VAL A 24 5.23 -5.21 22.92
CA VAL A 24 4.12 -4.67 22.15
C VAL A 24 2.85 -5.41 22.51
N HIS A 25 1.83 -4.70 22.96
CA HIS A 25 0.55 -5.26 23.40
C HIS A 25 -0.56 -4.86 22.46
N ILE A 26 -1.36 -5.85 22.04
CA ILE A 26 -2.41 -5.73 21.04
C ILE A 26 -3.77 -6.01 21.69
N ALA A 27 -4.74 -5.17 21.39
CA ALA A 27 -6.13 -5.36 21.77
C ALA A 27 -7.04 -5.01 20.60
N GLY A 28 -7.99 -5.87 20.28
CA GLY A 28 -8.93 -5.64 19.16
C GLY A 28 -8.23 -5.45 17.81
N GLY A 29 -7.12 -6.17 17.56
CA GLY A 29 -6.34 -6.08 16.32
C GLY A 29 -5.51 -4.80 16.16
N ARG A 30 -5.32 -4.01 17.24
CA ARG A 30 -4.55 -2.76 17.20
C ARG A 30 -3.47 -2.76 18.28
N ILE A 31 -2.34 -2.11 18.00
CA ILE A 31 -1.33 -1.82 19.01
C ILE A 31 -1.94 -0.88 20.04
N ALA A 32 -2.13 -1.37 21.27
CA ALA A 32 -2.74 -0.63 22.36
C ALA A 32 -1.71 -0.11 23.39
N HIS A 33 -0.55 -0.77 23.48
CA HIS A 33 0.53 -0.33 24.37
C HIS A 33 1.88 -0.83 23.87
N VAL A 34 2.90 0.01 23.95
CA VAL A 34 4.32 -0.34 23.75
C VAL A 34 5.07 0.12 24.99
N GLY A 35 5.72 -0.82 25.69
CA GLY A 35 6.40 -0.48 26.94
C GLY A 35 6.71 -1.68 27.83
N ALA A 36 6.59 -1.48 29.14
CA ALA A 36 6.83 -2.53 30.12
C ALA A 36 5.86 -3.73 29.95
N PRO A 37 6.28 -4.94 30.35
CA PRO A 37 5.46 -6.13 30.27
C PRO A 37 4.11 -5.98 31.01
N ARG A 38 3.02 -6.41 30.34
CA ARG A 38 1.66 -6.47 30.90
C ARG A 38 1.02 -7.82 30.55
N PRO A 39 0.11 -8.35 31.33
CA PRO A 39 -0.57 -9.61 31.02
C PRO A 39 -1.30 -9.57 29.68
N ALA A 40 -1.20 -10.62 28.88
CA ALA A 40 -1.94 -10.82 27.64
C ALA A 40 -2.51 -12.26 27.60
N ARG A 41 -3.50 -12.51 26.74
CA ARG A 41 -4.07 -13.86 26.59
C ARG A 41 -3.12 -14.78 25.83
N GLU A 42 -2.44 -14.24 24.82
CA GLU A 42 -1.45 -14.94 24.01
C GLU A 42 -0.14 -14.16 24.00
N GLU A 43 0.96 -14.88 23.80
CA GLU A 43 2.29 -14.28 23.81
C GLU A 43 3.13 -14.84 22.65
N ILE A 44 3.88 -13.96 21.99
CA ILE A 44 4.91 -14.30 21.01
C ILE A 44 6.26 -13.95 21.61
N ASP A 45 7.16 -14.92 21.75
CA ASP A 45 8.53 -14.67 22.16
C ASP A 45 9.34 -14.11 20.99
N ALA A 46 9.78 -12.88 21.11
CA ALA A 46 10.63 -12.17 20.16
C ALA A 46 12.05 -11.95 20.71
N THR A 47 12.46 -12.74 21.71
CA THR A 47 13.80 -12.62 22.31
C THR A 47 14.89 -12.76 21.25
N GLY A 48 15.77 -11.76 21.16
CA GLY A 48 16.84 -11.70 20.17
C GLY A 48 16.43 -11.19 18.78
N LEU A 49 15.13 -10.89 18.56
CA LEU A 49 14.61 -10.39 17.31
C LEU A 49 14.38 -8.87 17.32
N LEU A 50 14.35 -8.28 16.14
CA LEU A 50 13.84 -6.93 15.92
C LEU A 50 12.32 -7.01 15.71
N VAL A 51 11.58 -6.18 16.42
CA VAL A 51 10.14 -5.99 16.25
C VAL A 51 9.93 -4.67 15.54
N MET A 52 9.43 -4.72 14.32
CA MET A 52 9.26 -3.57 13.44
C MET A 52 7.81 -3.50 12.94
N PRO A 53 7.34 -2.31 12.52
CA PRO A 53 6.11 -2.22 11.71
C PRO A 53 6.21 -3.12 10.48
N GLY A 54 5.09 -3.67 10.04
CA GLY A 54 5.02 -4.37 8.76
C GLY A 54 5.43 -3.45 7.61
N MET A 55 6.11 -4.03 6.62
CA MET A 55 6.55 -3.28 5.45
C MET A 55 5.35 -2.87 4.60
N VAL A 56 5.39 -1.66 4.06
CA VAL A 56 4.47 -1.18 3.03
C VAL A 56 5.19 -1.23 1.69
N GLU A 57 4.77 -2.13 0.80
CA GLU A 57 5.24 -2.16 -0.58
C GLU A 57 4.46 -1.13 -1.39
N THR A 58 5.14 -0.10 -1.83
CA THR A 58 4.50 1.04 -2.49
C THR A 58 4.45 0.95 -4.01
N HIS A 59 5.01 -0.10 -4.62
CA HIS A 59 5.12 -0.22 -6.07
C HIS A 59 5.10 -1.68 -6.53
N ALA A 60 3.96 -2.33 -6.45
CA ALA A 60 3.78 -3.70 -6.91
C ALA A 60 2.95 -3.79 -8.21
N HIS A 61 3.17 -4.84 -8.97
CA HIS A 61 2.44 -5.19 -10.18
C HIS A 61 2.03 -6.66 -10.10
N LEU A 62 0.91 -6.94 -9.42
CA LEU A 62 0.41 -8.31 -9.22
C LEU A 62 -0.42 -8.84 -10.40
N MET A 63 -0.60 -8.01 -11.44
CA MET A 63 -1.20 -8.37 -12.74
C MET A 63 -2.61 -8.97 -12.67
N ASP A 64 -3.38 -8.65 -11.64
CA ASP A 64 -4.72 -9.17 -11.41
C ASP A 64 -5.73 -8.01 -11.12
N PRO A 65 -6.65 -7.73 -12.03
CA PRO A 65 -6.93 -8.41 -13.29
C PRO A 65 -5.87 -8.14 -14.37
N GLY A 66 -5.63 -9.12 -15.23
CA GLY A 66 -4.67 -8.99 -16.33
C GLY A 66 -4.01 -10.32 -16.69
N ASP A 67 -2.68 -10.34 -16.78
CA ASP A 67 -1.91 -11.56 -17.02
C ASP A 67 -1.66 -12.32 -15.71
N SER A 68 -2.71 -12.90 -15.17
CA SER A 68 -2.66 -13.70 -13.93
C SER A 68 -1.89 -15.02 -14.07
N SER A 69 -1.40 -15.36 -15.28
CA SER A 69 -0.51 -16.53 -15.48
C SER A 69 0.88 -16.27 -14.87
N ARG A 70 1.32 -15.02 -14.79
CA ARG A 70 2.56 -14.64 -14.11
C ARG A 70 2.41 -14.65 -12.59
N GLU A 71 1.37 -13.97 -12.12
CA GLU A 71 1.07 -13.78 -10.72
C GLU A 71 -0.37 -13.30 -10.59
N ASP A 72 -1.07 -13.74 -9.57
CA ASP A 72 -2.38 -13.22 -9.21
C ASP A 72 -2.33 -12.58 -7.81
N PHE A 73 -3.40 -11.91 -7.43
CA PHE A 73 -3.45 -11.21 -6.15
C PHE A 73 -3.31 -12.15 -4.94
N PRO A 74 -3.95 -13.33 -4.90
CA PRO A 74 -3.75 -14.29 -3.81
C PRO A 74 -2.29 -14.76 -3.66
N SER A 75 -1.63 -15.17 -4.74
CA SER A 75 -0.25 -15.66 -4.68
C SER A 75 0.77 -14.57 -4.39
N GLY A 76 0.63 -13.40 -5.01
CA GLY A 76 1.52 -12.26 -4.77
C GLY A 76 1.40 -11.71 -3.35
N THR A 77 0.17 -11.59 -2.83
CA THR A 77 -0.02 -11.14 -1.45
C THR A 77 0.37 -12.19 -0.40
N ALA A 78 0.32 -13.49 -0.75
CA ALA A 78 0.89 -14.55 0.09
C ALA A 78 2.42 -14.42 0.18
N ALA A 79 3.09 -14.19 -0.95
CA ALA A 79 4.53 -13.96 -0.98
C ALA A 79 4.91 -12.69 -0.19
N ALA A 80 4.13 -11.61 -0.33
CA ALA A 80 4.29 -10.39 0.45
C ALA A 80 4.20 -10.66 1.96
N ALA A 81 3.13 -11.32 2.40
CA ALA A 81 2.91 -11.67 3.81
C ALA A 81 4.05 -12.53 4.38
N ALA A 82 4.50 -13.54 3.64
CA ALA A 82 5.58 -14.45 4.05
C ALA A 82 6.92 -13.72 4.26
N ASN A 83 7.10 -12.54 3.68
CA ASN A 83 8.31 -11.71 3.79
C ASN A 83 8.11 -10.44 4.62
N GLY A 84 7.02 -10.35 5.41
CA GLY A 84 6.78 -9.25 6.35
C GLY A 84 6.20 -7.99 5.71
N VAL A 85 5.74 -8.04 4.47
CA VAL A 85 4.94 -6.98 3.85
C VAL A 85 3.49 -7.13 4.32
N THR A 86 2.94 -6.09 4.91
CA THR A 86 1.57 -6.08 5.45
C THR A 86 0.61 -5.21 4.65
N THR A 87 1.13 -4.41 3.73
CA THR A 87 0.34 -3.55 2.84
C THR A 87 1.01 -3.46 1.48
N VAL A 88 0.23 -3.62 0.41
CA VAL A 88 0.70 -3.51 -0.97
C VAL A 88 -0.05 -2.40 -1.69
N LEU A 89 0.65 -1.53 -2.42
CA LEU A 89 0.05 -0.56 -3.32
C LEU A 89 0.18 -1.06 -4.77
N GLU A 90 -0.95 -1.46 -5.34
CA GLU A 90 -1.03 -2.12 -6.65
C GLU A 90 -1.11 -1.11 -7.79
N HIS A 91 -0.33 -1.36 -8.84
CA HIS A 91 -0.30 -0.61 -10.10
C HIS A 91 -0.69 -1.52 -11.25
N THR A 92 -1.94 -1.69 -11.52
CA THR A 92 -2.44 -2.61 -12.54
C THR A 92 -2.22 -2.06 -13.95
N HIS A 93 -1.25 -2.57 -14.69
CA HIS A 93 -0.98 -2.12 -16.07
C HIS A 93 -2.02 -2.61 -17.08
N GLY A 94 -2.48 -3.85 -16.95
CA GLY A 94 -3.45 -4.45 -17.87
C GLY A 94 -4.83 -3.82 -17.80
N HIS A 95 -5.20 -3.34 -16.62
CA HIS A 95 -6.46 -2.66 -16.32
C HIS A 95 -6.20 -1.40 -15.48
N PRO A 96 -5.59 -0.36 -16.08
CA PRO A 96 -5.16 0.82 -15.31
C PRO A 96 -6.37 1.58 -14.74
N VAL A 97 -6.30 1.90 -13.46
CA VAL A 97 -7.30 2.74 -12.79
C VAL A 97 -7.16 4.19 -13.26
N ARG A 98 -8.09 4.65 -14.09
CA ARG A 98 -8.11 6.00 -14.69
C ARG A 98 -9.29 6.84 -14.22
N THR A 99 -10.35 6.19 -13.75
CA THR A 99 -11.60 6.80 -13.29
C THR A 99 -12.02 6.24 -11.93
N ALA A 100 -12.93 6.92 -11.25
CA ALA A 100 -13.52 6.40 -10.01
C ALA A 100 -14.34 5.12 -10.25
N GLU A 101 -14.80 4.86 -11.47
CA GLU A 101 -15.49 3.62 -11.84
C GLU A 101 -14.50 2.47 -11.96
N ASP A 102 -13.37 2.67 -12.64
CA ASP A 102 -12.28 1.68 -12.71
C ASP A 102 -11.84 1.29 -11.30
N LEU A 103 -11.64 2.28 -10.41
CA LEU A 103 -11.25 2.03 -9.03
C LEU A 103 -12.26 1.15 -8.27
N ARG A 104 -13.56 1.42 -8.47
CA ARG A 104 -14.60 0.61 -7.80
C ARG A 104 -14.64 -0.81 -8.34
N ALA A 105 -14.54 -0.97 -9.67
CA ALA A 105 -14.53 -2.28 -10.31
C ALA A 105 -13.33 -3.12 -9.85
N GLU A 106 -12.13 -2.52 -9.86
CA GLU A 106 -10.90 -3.17 -9.41
C GLU A 106 -10.98 -3.58 -7.93
N ARG A 107 -11.41 -2.66 -7.07
CA ARG A 107 -11.59 -2.94 -5.63
C ARG A 107 -12.58 -4.08 -5.38
N GLU A 108 -13.66 -4.15 -6.14
CA GLU A 108 -14.64 -5.23 -6.02
C GLU A 108 -14.08 -6.56 -6.52
N HIS A 109 -13.33 -6.56 -7.62
CA HIS A 109 -12.64 -7.75 -8.13
C HIS A 109 -11.66 -8.34 -7.11
N LEU A 110 -10.93 -7.46 -6.41
CA LEU A 110 -9.90 -7.88 -5.44
C LEU A 110 -10.46 -8.15 -4.03
N ARG A 111 -11.74 -7.91 -3.81
CA ARG A 111 -12.39 -8.14 -2.51
C ARG A 111 -12.23 -9.58 -2.05
N GLY A 112 -11.64 -9.78 -0.86
CA GLY A 112 -11.42 -11.11 -0.28
C GLY A 112 -10.35 -11.95 -0.98
N ARG A 113 -9.58 -11.37 -1.90
CA ARG A 113 -8.49 -12.07 -2.63
C ARG A 113 -7.09 -11.73 -2.06
N SER A 114 -6.98 -10.72 -1.23
CA SER A 114 -5.72 -10.31 -0.60
C SER A 114 -5.51 -10.96 0.75
N LEU A 115 -4.26 -11.36 1.05
CA LEU A 115 -3.81 -11.81 2.36
C LEU A 115 -3.21 -10.68 3.21
N VAL A 116 -2.97 -9.52 2.62
CA VAL A 116 -2.49 -8.31 3.29
C VAL A 116 -3.41 -7.14 2.97
N ASP A 117 -3.27 -6.02 3.66
CA ASP A 117 -3.95 -4.80 3.26
C ASP A 117 -3.47 -4.34 1.88
N PHE A 118 -4.34 -3.69 1.11
CA PHE A 118 -3.95 -3.16 -0.19
C PHE A 118 -4.57 -1.81 -0.50
N GLY A 119 -3.85 -1.03 -1.29
CA GLY A 119 -4.31 0.19 -1.92
C GLY A 119 -4.16 0.11 -3.44
N LEU A 120 -5.01 0.83 -4.17
CA LEU A 120 -4.94 0.93 -5.62
C LEU A 120 -4.39 2.30 -6.02
N VAL A 121 -3.54 2.28 -7.03
CA VAL A 121 -2.88 3.47 -7.57
C VAL A 121 -3.56 3.87 -8.88
N ALA A 122 -3.90 5.16 -9.00
CA ALA A 122 -4.46 5.67 -10.25
C ALA A 122 -3.35 5.98 -11.26
N HIS A 123 -3.60 5.63 -12.52
CA HIS A 123 -2.76 6.06 -13.63
C HIS A 123 -3.26 7.41 -14.13
N GLY A 124 -2.45 8.45 -13.93
CA GLY A 124 -2.69 9.75 -14.53
C GLY A 124 -2.44 9.69 -16.03
N TRP A 125 -3.50 9.78 -16.80
CA TRP A 125 -3.45 9.69 -18.27
C TRP A 125 -3.38 11.09 -18.89
N PRO A 126 -2.59 11.33 -19.96
CA PRO A 126 -2.63 12.62 -20.67
C PRO A 126 -4.05 13.02 -21.05
N GLY A 127 -4.42 14.26 -20.79
CA GLY A 127 -5.77 14.79 -21.05
C GLY A 127 -6.83 14.41 -20.02
N MET A 128 -6.52 13.58 -19.02
CA MET A 128 -7.48 13.13 -18.01
C MET A 128 -7.25 13.76 -16.62
N ALA A 129 -6.49 14.83 -16.52
CA ALA A 129 -6.22 15.48 -15.23
C ALA A 129 -7.50 15.97 -14.51
N GLY A 130 -8.61 16.11 -15.22
CA GLY A 130 -9.94 16.38 -14.66
C GLY A 130 -10.45 15.32 -13.67
N GLU A 131 -10.04 14.05 -13.86
CA GLU A 131 -10.47 12.92 -13.03
C GLU A 131 -9.77 12.89 -11.65
N ALA A 132 -8.68 13.63 -11.48
CA ALA A 132 -7.84 13.57 -10.28
C ALA A 132 -8.63 13.77 -8.97
N GLU A 133 -9.54 14.74 -8.93
CA GLU A 133 -10.32 15.04 -7.73
C GLU A 133 -11.29 13.90 -7.36
N GLN A 134 -11.98 13.34 -8.36
CA GLN A 134 -12.91 12.22 -8.14
C GLN A 134 -12.17 10.97 -7.69
N LEU A 135 -11.05 10.65 -8.31
CA LEU A 135 -10.18 9.54 -7.94
C LEU A 135 -9.64 9.69 -6.52
N TRP A 136 -9.15 10.90 -6.18
CA TRP A 136 -8.63 11.17 -4.83
C TRP A 136 -9.71 11.02 -3.76
N ARG A 137 -10.91 11.58 -4.00
CA ARG A 137 -12.06 11.41 -3.09
C ARG A 137 -12.54 9.96 -3.01
N ALA A 138 -12.40 9.19 -4.09
CA ALA A 138 -12.74 7.77 -4.11
C ALA A 138 -11.72 6.89 -3.37
N GLY A 139 -10.56 7.44 -2.98
CA GLY A 139 -9.56 6.81 -2.12
C GLY A 139 -8.50 6.01 -2.87
N VAL A 140 -7.98 6.53 -3.98
CA VAL A 140 -6.72 6.01 -4.55
C VAL A 140 -5.57 6.33 -3.60
N ALA A 141 -4.56 5.46 -3.57
CA ALA A 141 -3.42 5.64 -2.69
C ALA A 141 -2.54 6.83 -3.13
N TYR A 142 -2.30 6.95 -4.42
CA TYR A 142 -1.59 8.05 -5.09
C TYR A 142 -1.76 7.95 -6.61
N PHE A 143 -1.08 8.83 -7.35
CA PHE A 143 -1.14 8.87 -8.82
C PHE A 143 0.20 8.48 -9.44
N LYS A 144 0.16 7.59 -10.44
CA LYS A 144 1.30 7.21 -11.25
C LYS A 144 1.29 7.97 -12.56
N LEU A 145 2.39 8.63 -12.90
CA LEU A 145 2.61 9.36 -14.14
C LEU A 145 3.84 8.81 -14.87
N PHE A 146 3.88 8.95 -16.20
CA PHE A 146 4.98 8.48 -17.02
C PHE A 146 5.49 9.59 -17.93
N THR A 147 6.80 9.74 -18.07
CA THR A 147 7.41 10.67 -19.04
C THR A 147 7.61 10.04 -20.42
N CYS A 148 7.63 8.70 -20.50
CA CYS A 148 7.69 7.93 -21.73
C CYS A 148 6.46 7.05 -21.91
N THR A 149 6.16 6.64 -23.15
CA THR A 149 5.12 5.64 -23.41
C THR A 149 5.67 4.25 -23.16
N THR A 150 5.10 3.53 -22.19
CA THR A 150 5.56 2.20 -21.77
C THR A 150 4.39 1.35 -21.26
N HIS A 151 4.45 0.02 -21.44
CA HIS A 151 3.43 -0.93 -20.96
C HIS A 151 1.99 -0.57 -21.39
N GLY A 152 1.82 0.07 -22.54
CA GLY A 152 0.51 0.51 -23.01
C GLY A 152 -0.01 1.80 -22.34
N VAL A 153 0.75 2.40 -21.44
CA VAL A 153 0.44 3.69 -20.82
C VAL A 153 1.15 4.81 -21.58
N PRO A 154 0.42 5.85 -22.08
CA PRO A 154 1.04 6.95 -22.81
C PRO A 154 1.87 7.84 -21.89
N GLY A 155 3.02 8.28 -22.39
CA GLY A 155 3.85 9.28 -21.74
C GLY A 155 3.23 10.67 -21.82
N HIS A 156 3.53 11.47 -20.80
CA HIS A 156 3.14 12.89 -20.75
C HIS A 156 4.17 13.77 -21.44
N ASP A 157 3.70 14.77 -22.17
CA ASP A 157 4.50 15.93 -22.48
C ASP A 157 4.64 16.87 -21.27
N PRO A 158 5.56 17.85 -21.29
CA PRO A 158 5.77 18.76 -20.17
C PRO A 158 4.52 19.57 -19.76
N ALA A 159 3.67 19.93 -20.70
CA ALA A 159 2.46 20.71 -20.41
C ALA A 159 1.43 19.86 -19.65
N SER A 160 1.24 18.63 -20.10
CA SER A 160 0.37 17.65 -19.43
C SER A 160 0.86 17.29 -18.03
N LEU A 161 2.18 17.09 -17.84
CA LEU A 161 2.76 16.88 -16.50
C LEU A 161 2.50 18.08 -15.58
N LEU A 162 2.69 19.29 -16.07
CA LEU A 162 2.48 20.50 -15.28
C LEU A 162 1.01 20.65 -14.86
N GLU A 163 0.06 20.30 -15.76
CA GLU A 163 -1.36 20.30 -15.43
C GLU A 163 -1.66 19.29 -14.30
N TRP A 164 -1.17 18.06 -14.42
CA TRP A 164 -1.33 17.03 -13.39
C TRP A 164 -0.74 17.47 -12.06
N PHE A 165 0.51 17.92 -12.03
CA PHE A 165 1.15 18.39 -10.81
C PHE A 165 0.39 19.53 -10.16
N GLY A 166 -0.09 20.49 -10.94
CA GLY A 166 -0.90 21.59 -10.44
C GLY A 166 -2.22 21.14 -9.78
N ARG A 167 -2.86 20.09 -10.32
CA ARG A 167 -4.08 19.52 -9.72
C ARG A 167 -3.76 18.72 -8.46
N LEU A 168 -2.76 17.84 -8.52
CA LEU A 168 -2.38 17.01 -7.38
C LEU A 168 -1.89 17.85 -6.19
N ALA A 169 -1.14 18.91 -6.45
CA ALA A 169 -0.70 19.86 -5.42
C ALA A 169 -1.88 20.52 -4.67
N ARG A 170 -2.94 20.92 -5.41
CA ARG A 170 -4.15 21.48 -4.78
C ARG A 170 -4.92 20.46 -3.94
N LEU A 171 -4.83 19.18 -4.28
CA LEU A 171 -5.49 18.09 -3.55
C LEU A 171 -4.65 17.58 -2.37
N GLY A 172 -3.37 17.95 -2.28
CA GLY A 172 -2.40 17.34 -1.37
C GLY A 172 -2.14 15.87 -1.71
N ALA A 173 -2.36 15.47 -2.96
CA ALA A 173 -2.23 14.10 -3.41
C ALA A 173 -0.80 13.83 -3.88
N PRO A 174 -0.15 12.72 -3.47
CA PRO A 174 1.18 12.36 -3.92
C PRO A 174 1.16 11.81 -5.35
N ALA A 175 2.28 11.98 -6.05
CA ALA A 175 2.54 11.39 -7.36
C ALA A 175 3.85 10.60 -7.33
N LEU A 176 3.86 9.46 -8.03
CA LEU A 176 5.06 8.70 -8.36
C LEU A 176 5.26 8.83 -9.87
N VAL A 177 6.44 9.28 -10.29
CA VAL A 177 6.73 9.51 -11.71
C VAL A 177 7.75 8.48 -12.19
N HIS A 178 7.42 7.79 -13.28
CA HIS A 178 8.37 6.99 -14.03
C HIS A 178 9.08 7.92 -15.01
N CYS A 179 10.33 8.25 -14.70
CA CYS A 179 11.13 9.21 -15.45
C CYS A 179 12.08 8.45 -16.38
N GLU A 180 11.70 8.35 -17.64
CA GLU A 180 12.50 7.69 -18.68
C GLU A 180 12.35 8.49 -19.98
N ASP A 181 13.42 8.56 -20.80
CA ASP A 181 13.47 9.24 -22.11
C ASP A 181 13.02 8.30 -23.25
#